data_cb0baa1fc3f980dbead2a20c69650621
#
_entry.id   cb0baa1fc3f980dbead2a20c69650621
#
_cell.length_a   1.000
_cell.length_b   1.000
_cell.length_c   1.000
_cell.angle_alpha   90.00
_cell.angle_beta   90.00
_cell.angle_gamma   90.00
#
_symmetry.space_group_name_H-M   'P 1'
#
loop_
_entity.id
_entity.type
_entity.pdbx_description
1 polymer ?
#
loop_
_entity_poly.entity_id
_entity_poly.type
_entity_poly.pdbx_seq_one_letter_code
_entity_poly.pdbx_strand_id
1 'polypeptide(L)'
;MTDKSRGLFYVALQFILIFLLVLSPRMESPYGGASEVVGTIGVAIIAIGSGLLLFSFLGLGNSLTALPTPKEKGQLVTTGMYARVRHPIYFALLVMGFGVMLDAGYWPQVIVYMLLFALLSTKAEFEESLLRKKYPAYDSYALKTPRFFPRLGR
;
A
#
# COMPACT_ATOMS: atom_id res chain seq x y z
N MET A 1 10.23 -22.93 0.83
CA MET A 1 9.65 -21.90 1.71
C MET A 1 8.13 -22.03 1.64
N THR A 2 7.44 -22.16 2.77
CA THR A 2 5.96 -22.27 2.80
C THR A 2 5.33 -20.92 2.44
N ASP A 3 4.07 -20.92 1.97
CA ASP A 3 3.34 -19.67 1.66
C ASP A 3 3.26 -18.75 2.89
N LYS A 4 3.13 -19.34 4.09
CA LYS A 4 3.11 -18.59 5.36
C LYS A 4 4.46 -17.91 5.65
N SER A 5 5.58 -18.61 5.49
CA SER A 5 6.91 -18.03 5.73
C SER A 5 7.27 -16.96 4.68
N ARG A 6 6.84 -17.15 3.43
CA ARG A 6 6.99 -16.14 2.37
C ARG A 6 6.14 -14.90 2.68
N GLY A 7 4.91 -15.10 3.15
CA GLY A 7 4.04 -14.00 3.57
C GLY A 7 4.63 -13.20 4.73
N LEU A 8 5.17 -13.88 5.75
CA LEU A 8 5.82 -13.23 6.89
C LEU A 8 7.05 -12.41 6.47
N PHE A 9 7.86 -12.95 5.53
CA PHE A 9 9.01 -12.23 4.97
C PHE A 9 8.58 -10.91 4.31
N TYR A 10 7.53 -10.93 3.47
CA TYR A 10 7.00 -9.71 2.85
C TYR A 10 6.53 -8.68 3.88
N VAL A 11 5.83 -9.14 4.93
CA VAL A 11 5.34 -8.26 6.01
C VAL A 11 6.51 -7.65 6.77
N ALA A 12 7.50 -8.45 7.17
CA ALA A 12 8.68 -7.96 7.88
C ALA A 12 9.46 -6.92 7.06
N LEU A 13 9.73 -7.22 5.78
CA LEU A 13 10.43 -6.29 4.89
C LEU A 13 9.62 -5.00 4.65
N GLN A 14 8.29 -5.10 4.54
CA GLN A 14 7.41 -3.94 4.45
C GLN A 14 7.57 -3.01 5.66
N PHE A 15 7.55 -3.55 6.88
CA PHE A 15 7.73 -2.74 8.08
C PHE A 15 9.12 -2.13 8.18
N ILE A 16 10.16 -2.85 7.77
CA ILE A 16 11.54 -2.31 7.69
C ILE A 16 11.58 -1.12 6.73
N LEU A 17 11.01 -1.24 5.53
CA LEU A 17 11.02 -0.15 4.55
C LEU A 17 10.18 1.06 5.02
N ILE A 18 9.02 0.83 5.64
CA ILE A 18 8.22 1.91 6.23
C ILE A 18 8.99 2.60 7.36
N PHE A 19 9.63 1.82 8.23
CA PHE A 19 10.46 2.36 9.32
C PHE A 19 11.62 3.22 8.78
N LEU A 20 12.35 2.71 7.77
CA LEU A 20 13.40 3.46 7.11
C LEU A 20 12.87 4.74 6.44
N LEU A 21 11.70 4.68 5.80
CA LEU A 21 11.09 5.83 5.14
C LEU A 21 10.73 6.93 6.15
N VAL A 22 10.15 6.56 7.31
CA VAL A 22 9.65 7.50 8.32
C VAL A 22 10.76 8.04 9.22
N LEU A 23 11.74 7.21 9.58
CA LEU A 23 12.81 7.56 10.52
C LEU A 23 14.11 8.02 9.85
N SER A 24 14.14 8.11 8.51
CA SER A 24 15.28 8.70 7.82
C SER A 24 15.49 10.15 8.28
N PRO A 25 16.75 10.58 8.49
CA PRO A 25 17.03 11.94 8.90
C PRO A 25 16.47 12.93 7.89
N ARG A 26 15.86 14.00 8.38
CA ARG A 26 15.52 15.15 7.56
C ARG A 26 16.79 15.94 7.32
N MET A 27 17.12 16.18 6.07
CA MET A 27 18.22 17.05 5.65
C MET A 27 17.68 18.35 5.09
N GLU A 28 18.59 19.26 4.72
CA GLU A 28 18.18 20.50 4.05
C GLU A 28 17.31 20.18 2.83
N SER A 29 16.14 20.81 2.80
CA SER A 29 15.15 20.54 1.76
C SER A 29 15.70 20.99 0.39
N PRO A 30 15.60 20.13 -0.65
CA PRO A 30 16.01 20.49 -2.00
C PRO A 30 15.08 21.54 -2.63
N TYR A 31 13.99 21.89 -1.97
CA TYR A 31 12.97 22.80 -2.47
C TYR A 31 13.26 24.29 -2.14
N GLY A 32 14.34 24.60 -1.43
CA GLY A 32 14.70 25.96 -1.06
C GLY A 32 13.57 26.70 -0.35
N GLY A 33 13.22 27.90 -0.81
CA GLY A 33 12.14 28.70 -0.22
C GLY A 33 10.73 28.13 -0.31
N ALA A 34 10.52 27.07 -1.13
CA ALA A 34 9.25 26.37 -1.23
C ALA A 34 9.12 25.17 -0.25
N SER A 35 10.13 24.90 0.57
CA SER A 35 10.18 23.71 1.44
C SER A 35 9.03 23.61 2.42
N GLU A 36 8.59 24.72 2.98
CA GLU A 36 7.45 24.77 3.92
C GLU A 36 6.12 24.40 3.22
N VAL A 37 5.91 24.91 2.02
CA VAL A 37 4.72 24.61 1.21
C VAL A 37 4.70 23.12 0.82
N VAL A 38 5.83 22.60 0.34
CA VAL A 38 5.95 21.20 -0.07
C VAL A 38 5.77 20.26 1.13
N GLY A 39 6.35 20.60 2.28
CA GLY A 39 6.15 19.85 3.52
C GLY A 39 4.69 19.82 3.96
N THR A 40 4.01 20.97 3.92
CA THR A 40 2.58 21.07 4.23
C THR A 40 1.73 20.20 3.30
N ILE A 41 2.03 20.19 2.00
CA ILE A 41 1.39 19.29 1.03
C ILE A 41 1.67 17.83 1.39
N GLY A 42 2.92 17.49 1.76
CA GLY A 42 3.29 16.16 2.21
C GLY A 42 2.45 15.68 3.39
N VAL A 43 2.30 16.52 4.42
CA VAL A 43 1.45 16.22 5.59
C VAL A 43 -0.01 16.02 5.19
N ALA A 44 -0.55 16.86 4.32
CA ALA A 44 -1.93 16.70 3.82
C ALA A 44 -2.11 15.36 3.08
N ILE A 45 -1.14 14.95 2.27
CA ILE A 45 -1.15 13.66 1.57
C ILE A 45 -1.09 12.49 2.57
N ILE A 46 -0.28 12.58 3.64
CA ILE A 46 -0.25 11.58 4.71
C ILE A 46 -1.63 11.46 5.38
N ALA A 47 -2.28 12.57 5.68
CA ALA A 47 -3.62 12.56 6.28
C ALA A 47 -4.65 11.89 5.36
N ILE A 48 -4.63 12.19 4.05
CA ILE A 48 -5.48 11.53 3.04
C ILE A 48 -5.19 10.03 3.00
N GLY A 49 -3.92 9.62 2.92
CA GLY A 49 -3.52 8.22 2.92
C GLY A 49 -3.95 7.47 4.18
N SER A 50 -3.88 8.12 5.35
CA SER A 50 -4.37 7.55 6.61
C SER A 50 -5.88 7.31 6.60
N GLY A 51 -6.65 8.24 6.06
CA GLY A 51 -8.09 8.06 5.84
C GLY A 51 -8.39 6.88 4.89
N LEU A 52 -7.69 6.80 3.76
CA LEU A 52 -7.81 5.68 2.81
C LEU A 52 -7.46 4.34 3.46
N LEU A 53 -6.43 4.30 4.31
CA LEU A 53 -6.04 3.10 5.05
C LEU A 53 -7.14 2.65 6.01
N LEU A 54 -7.69 3.58 6.78
CA LEU A 54 -8.79 3.29 7.71
C LEU A 54 -10.01 2.74 6.97
N PHE A 55 -10.47 3.40 5.90
CA PHE A 55 -11.60 2.91 5.09
C PHE A 55 -11.32 1.55 4.45
N SER A 56 -10.07 1.28 4.06
CA SER A 56 -9.68 -0.02 3.51
C SER A 56 -9.76 -1.14 4.55
N PHE A 57 -9.33 -0.89 5.79
CA PHE A 57 -9.45 -1.85 6.90
C PHE A 57 -10.90 -2.12 7.26
N LEU A 58 -11.71 -1.08 7.37
CA LEU A 58 -13.14 -1.22 7.65
C LEU A 58 -13.85 -2.01 6.54
N GLY A 59 -13.50 -1.76 5.27
CA GLY A 59 -14.06 -2.47 4.13
C GLY A 59 -13.72 -3.97 4.10
N LEU A 60 -12.56 -4.39 4.63
CA LEU A 60 -12.15 -5.80 4.70
C LEU A 60 -12.84 -6.57 5.83
N GLY A 61 -13.16 -5.88 6.91
CA GLY A 61 -13.92 -6.44 8.05
C GLY A 61 -13.35 -7.78 8.53
N ASN A 62 -14.19 -8.80 8.60
CA ASN A 62 -13.81 -10.14 9.08
C ASN A 62 -12.81 -10.88 8.17
N SER A 63 -12.60 -10.42 6.94
CA SER A 63 -11.60 -10.97 6.00
C SER A 63 -10.20 -10.40 6.21
N LEU A 64 -10.05 -9.39 7.10
CA LEU A 64 -8.77 -8.78 7.42
C LEU A 64 -7.78 -9.80 8.01
N THR A 65 -6.59 -9.85 7.43
CA THR A 65 -5.44 -10.63 7.92
C THR A 65 -4.16 -9.80 7.78
N ALA A 66 -3.26 -9.96 8.73
CA ALA A 66 -1.94 -9.32 8.67
C ALA A 66 -1.01 -9.97 7.62
N LEU A 67 -1.26 -11.24 7.29
CA LEU A 67 -0.50 -11.98 6.30
C LEU A 67 -1.19 -11.91 4.93
N PRO A 68 -0.43 -12.00 3.82
CA PRO A 68 -1.00 -12.06 2.47
C PRO A 68 -1.70 -13.39 2.16
N THR A 69 -1.70 -14.34 3.10
CA THR A 69 -2.45 -15.59 2.99
C THR A 69 -3.92 -15.35 3.34
N PRO A 70 -4.86 -15.71 2.44
CA PRO A 70 -6.28 -15.51 2.69
C PRO A 70 -6.75 -16.27 3.92
N LYS A 71 -7.52 -15.61 4.79
CA LYS A 71 -8.09 -16.20 6.01
C LYS A 71 -9.02 -17.37 5.64
N GLU A 72 -8.95 -18.51 6.35
CA GLU A 72 -9.70 -19.73 6.01
C GLU A 72 -11.20 -19.49 5.79
N LYS A 73 -11.84 -18.79 6.71
CA LYS A 73 -13.26 -18.41 6.66
C LYS A 73 -13.51 -17.03 6.02
N GLY A 74 -12.49 -16.43 5.39
CA GLY A 74 -12.61 -15.13 4.72
C GLY A 74 -13.42 -15.23 3.43
N GLN A 75 -14.07 -14.14 3.05
CA GLN A 75 -14.77 -13.98 1.77
C GLN A 75 -14.02 -13.05 0.85
N LEU A 76 -14.21 -13.19 -0.46
CA LEU A 76 -13.68 -12.25 -1.44
C LEU A 76 -14.46 -10.92 -1.35
N VAL A 77 -13.81 -9.88 -0.85
CA VAL A 77 -14.39 -8.54 -0.77
C VAL A 77 -14.16 -7.82 -2.10
N THR A 78 -15.26 -7.36 -2.73
CA THR A 78 -15.25 -6.69 -4.03
C THR A 78 -16.03 -5.37 -4.01
N THR A 79 -16.42 -4.88 -2.81
CA THR A 79 -17.24 -3.68 -2.60
C THR A 79 -16.45 -2.55 -1.96
N GLY A 80 -17.02 -1.36 -1.88
CA GLY A 80 -16.37 -0.20 -1.27
C GLY A 80 -15.06 0.18 -1.98
N MET A 81 -13.97 0.33 -1.23
CA MET A 81 -12.64 0.61 -1.77
C MET A 81 -12.13 -0.51 -2.69
N TYR A 82 -12.52 -1.76 -2.40
CA TYR A 82 -12.16 -2.95 -3.18
C TYR A 82 -12.88 -3.01 -4.55
N ALA A 83 -13.95 -2.27 -4.74
CA ALA A 83 -14.53 -2.07 -6.08
C ALA A 83 -13.71 -1.13 -6.96
N ARG A 84 -12.90 -0.27 -6.38
CA ARG A 84 -12.08 0.73 -7.08
C ARG A 84 -10.69 0.23 -7.41
N VAL A 85 -10.03 -0.44 -6.45
CA VAL A 85 -8.71 -1.06 -6.58
C VAL A 85 -8.66 -2.38 -5.79
N ARG A 86 -7.88 -3.35 -6.26
CA ARG A 86 -7.78 -4.66 -5.61
C ARG A 86 -7.01 -4.65 -4.29
N HIS A 87 -6.03 -3.74 -4.17
CA HIS A 87 -5.17 -3.61 -2.99
C HIS A 87 -5.23 -2.18 -2.41
N PRO A 88 -6.40 -1.75 -1.88
CA PRO A 88 -6.54 -0.38 -1.39
C PRO A 88 -5.67 -0.08 -0.17
N ILE A 89 -5.35 -1.08 0.67
CA ILE A 89 -4.38 -0.94 1.77
C ILE A 89 -2.99 -0.58 1.23
N TYR A 90 -2.53 -1.26 0.16
CA TYR A 90 -1.21 -0.97 -0.43
C TYR A 90 -1.19 0.38 -1.13
N PHE A 91 -2.29 0.74 -1.80
CA PHE A 91 -2.46 2.08 -2.36
C PHE A 91 -2.37 3.16 -1.27
N ALA A 92 -3.05 2.97 -0.15
CA ALA A 92 -3.00 3.91 0.98
C ALA A 92 -1.58 4.05 1.54
N LEU A 93 -0.85 2.94 1.71
CA LEU A 93 0.56 2.96 2.15
C LEU A 93 1.46 3.70 1.16
N LEU A 94 1.24 3.54 -0.14
CA LEU A 94 1.97 4.27 -1.18
C LEU A 94 1.66 5.77 -1.15
N VAL A 95 0.40 6.15 -0.96
CA VAL A 95 0.00 7.55 -0.81
C VAL A 95 0.66 8.17 0.43
N MET A 96 0.61 7.49 1.58
CA MET A 96 1.28 7.97 2.80
C MET A 96 2.80 8.07 2.61
N GLY A 97 3.43 7.05 2.04
CA GLY A 97 4.86 7.04 1.76
C GLY A 97 5.30 8.16 0.83
N PHE A 98 4.48 8.49 -0.17
CA PHE A 98 4.73 9.64 -1.04
C PHE A 98 4.67 10.97 -0.27
N GLY A 99 3.70 11.12 0.63
CA GLY A 99 3.62 12.28 1.51
C GLY A 99 4.85 12.43 2.42
N VAL A 100 5.31 11.32 3.01
CA VAL A 100 6.55 11.31 3.82
C VAL A 100 7.76 11.70 2.97
N MET A 101 7.87 11.19 1.75
CA MET A 101 8.96 11.52 0.83
C MET A 101 8.98 13.02 0.51
N LEU A 102 7.82 13.65 0.31
CA LEU A 102 7.73 15.09 0.06
C LEU A 102 8.09 15.91 1.31
N ASP A 103 7.58 15.55 2.49
CA ASP A 103 7.84 16.25 3.75
C ASP A 103 9.32 16.16 4.16
N ALA A 104 9.94 15.00 3.95
CA ALA A 104 11.35 14.79 4.29
C ALA A 104 12.33 15.47 3.32
N GLY A 105 11.95 15.59 2.06
CA GLY A 105 12.72 16.30 1.03
C GLY A 105 14.12 15.74 0.73
N TYR A 106 14.38 14.47 1.05
CA TYR A 106 15.71 13.88 0.97
C TYR A 106 15.77 12.76 -0.08
N TRP A 107 16.73 12.80 -1.00
CA TRP A 107 16.81 11.85 -2.12
C TRP A 107 16.87 10.36 -1.73
N PRO A 108 17.49 9.92 -0.62
CA PRO A 108 17.43 8.51 -0.21
C PRO A 108 16.01 8.01 0.08
N GLN A 109 15.09 8.87 0.53
CA GLN A 109 13.69 8.46 0.71
C GLN A 109 13.04 8.09 -0.63
N VAL A 110 13.44 8.70 -1.73
CA VAL A 110 12.98 8.30 -3.08
C VAL A 110 13.34 6.84 -3.35
N ILE A 111 14.58 6.45 -3.03
CA ILE A 111 15.02 5.06 -3.20
C ILE A 111 14.20 4.11 -2.32
N VAL A 112 14.06 4.44 -1.02
CA VAL A 112 13.29 3.62 -0.08
C VAL A 112 11.82 3.52 -0.51
N TYR A 113 11.23 4.62 -1.00
CA TYR A 113 9.88 4.63 -1.53
C TYR A 113 9.73 3.73 -2.77
N MET A 114 10.69 3.78 -3.70
CA MET A 114 10.68 2.91 -4.88
C MET A 114 10.85 1.42 -4.51
N LEU A 115 11.68 1.13 -3.51
CA LEU A 115 11.80 -0.23 -2.96
C LEU A 115 10.49 -0.70 -2.31
N LEU A 116 9.81 0.18 -1.57
CA LEU A 116 8.50 -0.11 -0.98
C LEU A 116 7.46 -0.38 -2.08
N PHE A 117 7.43 0.42 -3.14
CA PHE A 117 6.55 0.21 -4.29
C PHE A 117 6.81 -1.16 -4.96
N ALA A 118 8.07 -1.49 -5.22
CA ALA A 118 8.46 -2.78 -5.81
C ALA A 118 8.07 -3.95 -4.90
N LEU A 119 8.33 -3.83 -3.59
CA LEU A 119 7.94 -4.83 -2.60
C LEU A 119 6.43 -5.06 -2.57
N LEU A 120 5.63 -3.98 -2.49
CA LEU A 120 4.17 -4.08 -2.46
C LEU A 120 3.61 -4.65 -3.76
N SER A 121 4.26 -4.39 -4.91
CA SER A 121 3.89 -4.96 -6.19
C SER A 121 4.10 -6.48 -6.23
N THR A 122 5.27 -6.96 -5.80
CA THR A 122 5.57 -8.40 -5.72
C THR A 122 4.74 -9.11 -4.66
N LYS A 123 4.47 -8.43 -3.52
CA LYS A 123 3.59 -8.95 -2.47
C LYS A 123 2.15 -9.09 -2.98
N ALA A 124 1.65 -8.10 -3.73
CA ALA A 124 0.32 -8.16 -4.34
C ALA A 124 0.20 -9.31 -5.34
N GLU A 125 1.21 -9.56 -6.17
CA GLU A 125 1.24 -10.72 -7.08
C GLU A 125 1.18 -12.05 -6.34
N PHE A 126 1.94 -12.16 -5.27
CA PHE A 126 1.89 -13.34 -4.42
C PHE A 126 0.51 -13.54 -3.80
N GLU A 127 -0.08 -12.49 -3.21
CA GLU A 127 -1.44 -12.53 -2.63
C GLU A 127 -2.49 -12.88 -3.69
N GLU A 128 -2.44 -12.25 -4.87
CA GLU A 128 -3.34 -12.54 -5.98
C GLU A 128 -3.25 -14.01 -6.45
N SER A 129 -2.05 -14.61 -6.42
CA SER A 129 -1.87 -16.02 -6.75
C SER A 129 -2.60 -16.96 -5.76
N LEU A 130 -2.62 -16.59 -4.49
CA LEU A 130 -3.34 -17.34 -3.44
C LEU A 130 -4.85 -17.11 -3.51
N LEU A 131 -5.27 -15.86 -3.81
CA LEU A 131 -6.68 -15.51 -3.99
C LEU A 131 -7.31 -16.25 -5.18
N ARG A 132 -6.59 -16.39 -6.30
CA ARG A 132 -7.03 -17.19 -7.47
C ARG A 132 -7.24 -18.65 -7.11
N LYS A 133 -6.34 -19.23 -6.31
CA LYS A 133 -6.48 -20.63 -5.84
C LYS A 133 -7.71 -20.81 -4.95
N LYS A 134 -8.05 -19.80 -4.14
CA LYS A 134 -9.10 -19.89 -3.15
C LYS A 134 -10.49 -19.50 -3.68
N TYR A 135 -10.55 -18.47 -4.55
CA TYR A 135 -11.81 -17.88 -5.01
C TYR A 135 -11.97 -17.98 -6.52
N PRO A 136 -12.83 -18.84 -7.05
CA PRO A 136 -13.06 -18.99 -8.50
C PRO A 136 -13.48 -17.69 -9.19
N ALA A 137 -14.16 -16.78 -8.46
CA ALA A 137 -14.61 -15.49 -8.98
C ALA A 137 -13.49 -14.43 -9.08
N TYR A 138 -12.27 -14.73 -8.58
CA TYR A 138 -11.20 -13.74 -8.49
C TYR A 138 -10.78 -13.19 -9.86
N ASP A 139 -10.65 -14.03 -10.87
CA ASP A 139 -10.20 -13.59 -12.21
C ASP A 139 -11.20 -12.63 -12.86
N SER A 140 -12.50 -12.89 -12.74
CA SER A 140 -13.55 -11.99 -13.22
C SER A 140 -13.52 -10.63 -12.51
N TYR A 141 -13.22 -10.61 -11.21
CA TYR A 141 -13.00 -9.40 -10.45
C TYR A 141 -11.73 -8.65 -10.89
N ALA A 142 -10.62 -9.37 -11.07
CA ALA A 142 -9.33 -8.80 -11.47
C ALA A 142 -9.35 -8.15 -12.86
N LEU A 143 -10.14 -8.67 -13.79
CA LEU A 143 -10.34 -8.06 -15.12
C LEU A 143 -10.99 -6.68 -15.05
N LYS A 144 -11.89 -6.47 -14.08
CA LYS A 144 -12.68 -5.23 -13.94
C LYS A 144 -12.02 -4.19 -13.06
N THR A 145 -11.21 -4.63 -12.09
CA THR A 145 -10.66 -3.78 -11.02
C THR A 145 -9.13 -3.70 -11.11
N PRO A 146 -8.54 -2.51 -11.24
CA PRO A 146 -7.10 -2.33 -11.30
C PRO A 146 -6.43 -2.68 -9.96
N ARG A 147 -5.09 -2.91 -9.97
CA ARG A 147 -4.34 -3.35 -8.80
C ARG A 147 -4.23 -2.26 -7.72
N PHE A 148 -3.63 -1.12 -8.03
CA PHE A 148 -3.36 -0.04 -7.08
C PHE A 148 -4.05 1.27 -7.43
N PHE A 149 -3.95 1.72 -8.68
CA PHE A 149 -4.42 3.04 -9.06
C PHE A 149 -5.84 2.96 -9.63
N PRO A 150 -6.81 3.70 -9.06
CA PRO A 150 -8.16 3.73 -9.58
C PRO A 150 -8.18 4.28 -11.01
N ARG A 151 -9.02 3.72 -11.86
CA ARG A 151 -9.26 4.28 -13.20
C ARG A 151 -10.06 5.57 -13.04
N LEU A 152 -9.49 6.67 -13.53
CA LEU A 152 -10.20 7.94 -13.61
C LEU A 152 -11.20 7.84 -14.78
N GLY A 153 -12.49 8.00 -14.53
CA GLY A 153 -13.51 8.07 -15.61
C GLY A 153 -14.49 6.89 -15.71
N ARG A 154 -14.74 6.16 -14.62
CA ARG A 154 -15.89 5.22 -14.53
C ARG A 154 -16.72 5.51 -13.31
#